data_b4e836afbdaef935f809af97aa42cdb9
#
_entry.id   b4e836afbdaef935f809af97aa42cdb9
#
_cell.length_a   1.000
_cell.length_b   1.000
_cell.length_c   1.000
_cell.angle_alpha   90.00
_cell.angle_beta   90.00
_cell.angle_gamma   90.00
#
_symmetry.space_group_name_H-M   'P 1'
#
loop_
_entity.id
_entity.type
_entity.pdbx_description
1 polymer ?
#
loop_
_entity_poly.entity_id
_entity_poly.type
_entity_poly.pdbx_seq_one_letter_code
_entity_poly.pdbx_strand_id
1 'polypeptide(L)'
;MIPETNITAWSLTAPWAEPRQVEQDLIISRALVEIFNHDLLGSELRFRGGTALNKVIFPEPLRYSEDIDLVRTTAGPIGPILDAMRDVLEPWLGQANFASSQVAPKLRFRVPAEDDPEAQIRLKVEINISEIEAFDPPASIPYAVQNPWFTGSTTIASFSAEELLATKLRALLQRDKGRDLFDLDHALNALPDLDIERVVALF
;
A
#
# COMPACT_ATOMS: atom_id res chain seq x y z
N MET A 1 2.72 -19.43 -7.17
CA MET A 1 3.37 -18.79 -8.33
C MET A 1 2.30 -18.24 -9.24
N ILE A 2 2.46 -17.02 -9.74
CA ILE A 2 1.51 -16.38 -10.66
C ILE A 2 1.94 -16.76 -12.07
N PRO A 3 1.08 -17.34 -12.92
CA PRO A 3 1.48 -17.68 -14.28
C PRO A 3 1.98 -16.46 -15.07
N GLU A 4 3.04 -16.60 -15.85
CA GLU A 4 3.67 -15.54 -16.65
C GLU A 4 2.66 -14.77 -17.52
N THR A 5 1.69 -15.50 -18.11
CA THR A 5 0.62 -14.89 -18.91
C THR A 5 -0.24 -13.91 -18.12
N ASN A 6 -0.43 -14.16 -16.81
CA ASN A 6 -1.22 -13.30 -15.93
C ASN A 6 -0.41 -12.07 -15.50
N ILE A 7 0.91 -12.22 -15.31
CA ILE A 7 1.83 -11.11 -15.04
C ILE A 7 1.87 -10.19 -16.28
N THR A 8 2.02 -10.77 -17.48
CA THR A 8 1.99 -10.04 -18.75
C THR A 8 0.67 -9.29 -18.94
N ALA A 9 -0.48 -9.92 -18.64
CA ALA A 9 -1.77 -9.24 -18.72
C ALA A 9 -1.85 -8.05 -17.73
N TRP A 10 -1.23 -8.16 -16.54
CA TRP A 10 -1.22 -7.09 -15.54
C TRP A 10 -0.31 -5.92 -15.90
N SER A 11 0.67 -6.09 -16.78
CA SER A 11 1.56 -5.01 -17.23
C SER A 11 0.84 -3.85 -17.92
N LEU A 12 -0.39 -4.06 -18.39
CA LEU A 12 -1.25 -2.99 -18.91
C LEU A 12 -1.76 -2.05 -17.82
N THR A 13 -1.89 -2.55 -16.59
CA THR A 13 -2.32 -1.78 -15.41
C THR A 13 -1.12 -1.26 -14.62
N ALA A 14 -0.04 -2.03 -14.58
CA ALA A 14 1.19 -1.72 -13.84
C ALA A 14 2.38 -1.75 -14.82
N PRO A 15 2.64 -0.64 -15.55
CA PRO A 15 3.59 -0.61 -16.67
C PRO A 15 5.04 -0.50 -16.19
N TRP A 16 5.44 -1.37 -15.27
CA TRP A 16 6.80 -1.41 -14.74
C TRP A 16 7.75 -2.08 -15.73
N ALA A 17 8.99 -1.62 -15.77
CA ALA A 17 10.00 -2.12 -16.70
C ALA A 17 10.39 -3.58 -16.44
N GLU A 18 10.38 -4.00 -15.19
CA GLU A 18 10.80 -5.34 -14.77
C GLU A 18 9.57 -6.24 -14.49
N PRO A 19 9.50 -7.45 -15.09
CA PRO A 19 8.38 -8.38 -14.85
C PRO A 19 8.14 -8.68 -13.38
N ARG A 20 9.20 -8.79 -12.56
CA ARG A 20 9.10 -8.99 -11.11
C ARG A 20 8.41 -7.83 -10.39
N GLN A 21 8.57 -6.61 -10.89
CA GLN A 21 7.85 -5.45 -10.33
C GLN A 21 6.36 -5.52 -10.69
N VAL A 22 6.02 -6.00 -11.88
CA VAL A 22 4.63 -6.24 -12.30
C VAL A 22 4.00 -7.35 -11.46
N GLU A 23 4.73 -8.44 -11.23
CA GLU A 23 4.28 -9.54 -10.36
C GLU A 23 4.06 -9.07 -8.92
N GLN A 24 5.00 -8.32 -8.35
CA GLN A 24 4.84 -7.77 -7.01
C GLN A 24 3.68 -6.80 -6.91
N ASP A 25 3.46 -5.98 -7.92
CA ASP A 25 2.34 -5.06 -7.99
C ASP A 25 0.98 -5.79 -7.98
N LEU A 26 0.87 -6.91 -8.70
CA LEU A 26 -0.33 -7.76 -8.68
C LEU A 26 -0.53 -8.43 -7.32
N ILE A 27 0.54 -8.90 -6.68
CA ILE A 27 0.51 -9.42 -5.30
C ILE A 27 0.00 -8.36 -4.32
N ILE A 28 0.54 -7.14 -4.38
CA ILE A 28 0.10 -6.01 -3.55
C ILE A 28 -1.38 -5.72 -3.80
N SER A 29 -1.80 -5.70 -5.06
CA SER A 29 -3.18 -5.38 -5.44
C SER A 29 -4.17 -6.40 -4.88
N ARG A 30 -3.85 -7.70 -4.93
CA ARG A 30 -4.65 -8.75 -4.29
C ARG A 30 -4.65 -8.60 -2.78
N ALA A 31 -3.50 -8.38 -2.16
CA ALA A 31 -3.40 -8.21 -0.72
C ALA A 31 -4.27 -7.06 -0.21
N LEU A 32 -4.30 -5.92 -0.92
CA LEU A 32 -5.17 -4.80 -0.58
C LEU A 32 -6.65 -5.17 -0.62
N VAL A 33 -7.10 -5.89 -1.66
CA VAL A 33 -8.50 -6.34 -1.75
C VAL A 33 -8.85 -7.26 -0.57
N GLU A 34 -8.00 -8.22 -0.26
CA GLU A 34 -8.26 -9.17 0.83
C GLU A 34 -8.19 -8.51 2.21
N ILE A 35 -7.24 -7.62 2.46
CA ILE A 35 -7.11 -6.86 3.71
C ILE A 35 -8.37 -6.02 3.97
N PHE A 36 -8.79 -5.23 2.99
CA PHE A 36 -9.90 -4.30 3.17
C PHE A 36 -11.28 -4.95 3.06
N ASN A 37 -11.39 -6.20 2.61
CA ASN A 37 -12.60 -7.02 2.69
C ASN A 37 -12.74 -7.78 4.02
N HIS A 38 -11.69 -7.85 4.84
CA HIS A 38 -11.78 -8.46 6.17
C HIS A 38 -12.37 -7.45 7.16
N ASP A 39 -13.45 -7.82 7.85
CA ASP A 39 -14.23 -6.92 8.71
C ASP A 39 -13.38 -6.13 9.71
N LEU A 40 -12.51 -6.83 10.47
CA LEU A 40 -11.65 -6.17 11.46
C LEU A 40 -10.58 -5.29 10.79
N LEU A 41 -9.92 -5.78 9.74
CA LEU A 41 -8.83 -5.02 9.10
C LEU A 41 -9.38 -3.81 8.34
N GLY A 42 -10.47 -3.97 7.60
CA GLY A 42 -11.11 -2.89 6.86
C GLY A 42 -11.66 -1.78 7.75
N SER A 43 -12.13 -2.13 8.97
CA SER A 43 -12.64 -1.13 9.93
C SER A 43 -11.53 -0.44 10.74
N GLU A 44 -10.41 -1.12 11.00
CA GLU A 44 -9.35 -0.66 11.91
C GLU A 44 -8.14 -0.04 11.20
N LEU A 45 -8.02 -0.19 9.87
CA LEU A 45 -6.83 0.21 9.13
C LEU A 45 -7.13 1.26 8.06
N ARG A 46 -6.17 2.15 7.84
CA ARG A 46 -6.13 3.10 6.72
C ARG A 46 -4.87 2.91 5.92
N PHE A 47 -5.01 2.94 4.59
CA PHE A 47 -3.90 2.82 3.67
C PHE A 47 -3.17 4.16 3.53
N ARG A 48 -1.83 4.13 3.55
CA ARG A 48 -0.98 5.31 3.40
C ARG A 48 0.30 5.02 2.61
N GLY A 49 1.17 6.01 2.54
CA GLY A 49 2.51 5.86 1.98
C GLY A 49 2.55 6.01 0.46
N GLY A 50 3.70 5.67 -0.12
CA GLY A 50 3.91 5.80 -1.56
C GLY A 50 3.03 4.88 -2.38
N THR A 51 2.75 3.69 -1.87
CA THR A 51 1.87 2.72 -2.55
C THR A 51 0.43 3.22 -2.57
N ALA A 52 -0.05 3.88 -1.50
CA ALA A 52 -1.38 4.49 -1.48
C ALA A 52 -1.50 5.61 -2.53
N LEU A 53 -0.53 6.51 -2.63
CA LEU A 53 -0.52 7.53 -3.67
C LEU A 53 -0.63 6.93 -5.07
N ASN A 54 0.17 5.90 -5.36
CA ASN A 54 0.19 5.28 -6.69
C ASN A 54 -1.02 4.39 -7.00
N LYS A 55 -1.69 3.80 -5.99
CA LYS A 55 -2.78 2.85 -6.18
C LYS A 55 -4.17 3.48 -6.13
N VAL A 56 -4.32 4.56 -5.32
CA VAL A 56 -5.66 5.06 -5.00
C VAL A 56 -5.81 6.58 -5.11
N ILE A 57 -4.73 7.33 -5.28
CA ILE A 57 -4.79 8.79 -5.39
C ILE A 57 -4.46 9.26 -6.79
N PHE A 58 -3.33 8.83 -7.35
CA PHE A 58 -2.94 9.26 -8.69
C PHE A 58 -3.78 8.54 -9.77
N PRO A 59 -4.20 9.27 -10.82
CA PRO A 59 -5.00 8.70 -11.90
C PRO A 59 -4.26 7.61 -12.69
N GLU A 60 -2.93 7.71 -12.74
CA GLU A 60 -2.04 6.75 -13.37
C GLU A 60 -0.87 6.42 -12.44
N PRO A 61 -0.42 5.15 -12.39
CA PRO A 61 0.73 4.76 -11.59
C PRO A 61 2.01 5.33 -12.22
N LEU A 62 2.78 6.07 -11.44
CA LEU A 62 3.93 6.80 -11.97
C LEU A 62 5.26 6.15 -11.67
N ARG A 63 5.37 5.51 -10.53
CA ARG A 63 6.58 4.80 -10.10
C ARG A 63 6.22 3.53 -9.35
N TYR A 64 7.08 2.56 -9.47
CA TYR A 64 7.00 1.35 -8.68
C TYR A 64 7.08 1.62 -7.17
N SER A 65 6.24 0.90 -6.40
CA SER A 65 6.22 0.92 -4.95
C SER A 65 5.94 -0.50 -4.43
N GLU A 66 6.69 -0.92 -3.41
CA GLU A 66 6.83 -2.33 -3.02
C GLU A 66 6.25 -2.70 -1.66
N ASP A 67 5.86 -1.71 -0.85
CA ASP A 67 5.42 -1.89 0.52
C ASP A 67 3.92 -1.57 0.68
N ILE A 68 3.27 -2.23 1.62
CA ILE A 68 1.94 -1.85 2.11
C ILE A 68 2.12 -1.15 3.46
N ASP A 69 1.91 0.15 3.48
CA ASP A 69 1.96 0.98 4.69
C ASP A 69 0.53 1.25 5.17
N LEU A 70 0.24 0.88 6.41
CA LEU A 70 -1.07 1.02 7.05
C LEU A 70 -0.95 1.81 8.34
N VAL A 71 -2.04 2.47 8.72
CA VAL A 71 -2.17 3.13 10.02
C VAL A 71 -3.37 2.54 10.72
N ARG A 72 -3.20 2.20 11.99
CA ARG A 72 -4.31 1.80 12.84
C ARG A 72 -5.15 3.01 13.25
N THR A 73 -6.47 2.90 13.24
CA THR A 73 -7.38 4.01 13.53
C THR A 73 -7.75 4.11 15.01
N THR A 74 -7.54 3.04 15.78
CA THR A 74 -7.92 2.98 17.20
C THR A 74 -6.75 2.54 18.07
N ALA A 75 -6.70 3.00 19.31
CA ALA A 75 -5.74 2.51 20.30
C ALA A 75 -6.12 1.12 20.81
N GLY A 76 -5.13 0.30 21.13
CA GLY A 76 -5.36 -1.01 21.73
C GLY A 76 -4.28 -2.04 21.37
N PRO A 77 -4.41 -3.30 21.84
CA PRO A 77 -3.44 -4.34 21.53
C PRO A 77 -3.40 -4.64 20.05
N ILE A 78 -2.20 -4.75 19.48
CA ILE A 78 -1.99 -4.99 18.04
C ILE A 78 -2.17 -6.48 17.66
N GLY A 79 -2.13 -7.39 18.65
CA GLY A 79 -2.21 -8.84 18.41
C GLY A 79 -3.35 -9.25 17.48
N PRO A 80 -4.62 -8.90 17.78
CA PRO A 80 -5.75 -9.28 16.93
C PRO A 80 -5.62 -8.82 15.47
N ILE A 81 -5.05 -7.63 15.23
CA ILE A 81 -4.80 -7.11 13.88
C ILE A 81 -3.73 -7.95 13.16
N LEU A 82 -2.64 -8.29 13.87
CA LEU A 82 -1.58 -9.12 13.29
C LEU A 82 -2.05 -10.55 13.01
N ASP A 83 -2.90 -11.10 13.86
CA ASP A 83 -3.46 -12.44 13.67
C ASP A 83 -4.42 -12.45 12.47
N ALA A 84 -5.35 -11.50 12.39
CA ALA A 84 -6.22 -11.35 11.23
C ALA A 84 -5.43 -11.11 9.93
N MET A 85 -4.34 -10.32 9.98
CA MET A 85 -3.48 -10.10 8.82
C MET A 85 -2.80 -11.40 8.33
N ARG A 86 -2.36 -12.25 9.27
CA ARG A 86 -1.82 -13.58 8.93
C ARG A 86 -2.90 -14.50 8.37
N ASP A 87 -4.06 -14.55 8.99
CA ASP A 87 -5.19 -15.37 8.53
C ASP A 87 -5.59 -15.06 7.09
N VAL A 88 -5.50 -13.79 6.69
CA VAL A 88 -5.82 -13.33 5.33
C VAL A 88 -4.69 -13.61 4.34
N LEU A 89 -3.43 -13.37 4.71
CA LEU A 89 -2.32 -13.34 3.76
C LEU A 89 -1.49 -14.63 3.71
N GLU A 90 -1.28 -15.31 4.85
CA GLU A 90 -0.44 -16.53 4.91
C GLU A 90 -0.94 -17.70 4.06
N PRO A 91 -2.26 -17.90 3.86
CA PRO A 91 -2.75 -19.02 3.04
C PRO A 91 -2.22 -19.04 1.60
N TRP A 92 -1.80 -17.90 1.06
CA TRP A 92 -1.33 -17.78 -0.32
C TRP A 92 0.06 -17.11 -0.49
N LEU A 93 0.55 -16.40 0.52
CA LEU A 93 1.92 -15.82 0.52
C LEU A 93 2.93 -16.67 1.30
N GLY A 94 2.45 -17.65 2.07
CA GLY A 94 3.29 -18.39 3.02
C GLY A 94 3.51 -17.63 4.33
N GLN A 95 4.24 -18.22 5.25
CA GLN A 95 4.42 -17.69 6.60
C GLN A 95 5.13 -16.33 6.62
N ALA A 96 4.57 -15.41 7.40
CA ALA A 96 5.14 -14.10 7.62
C ALA A 96 6.27 -14.13 8.65
N ASN A 97 7.35 -13.42 8.35
CA ASN A 97 8.36 -13.06 9.34
C ASN A 97 7.93 -11.78 10.08
N PHE A 98 7.71 -11.90 11.38
CA PHE A 98 7.32 -10.75 12.21
C PHE A 98 8.54 -9.98 12.71
N ALA A 99 8.50 -8.66 12.55
CA ALA A 99 9.44 -7.74 13.17
C ALA A 99 8.70 -6.81 14.14
N SER A 100 8.99 -6.98 15.43
CA SER A 100 8.39 -6.17 16.49
C SER A 100 8.88 -4.72 16.42
N SER A 101 7.98 -3.79 16.68
CA SER A 101 8.26 -2.36 16.84
C SER A 101 7.21 -1.74 17.74
N GLN A 102 7.60 -0.77 18.56
CA GLN A 102 6.68 0.00 19.40
C GLN A 102 5.87 1.02 18.60
N VAL A 103 6.34 1.38 17.41
CA VAL A 103 5.73 2.41 16.55
C VAL A 103 5.05 1.79 15.33
N ALA A 104 5.74 0.85 14.67
CA ALA A 104 5.28 0.28 13.41
C ALA A 104 5.74 -1.18 13.26
N PRO A 105 5.02 -2.16 13.87
CA PRO A 105 5.27 -3.58 13.66
C PRO A 105 5.11 -3.95 12.17
N LYS A 106 5.86 -4.98 11.74
CA LYS A 106 5.96 -5.36 10.34
C LYS A 106 5.78 -6.86 10.15
N LEU A 107 5.01 -7.21 9.14
CA LEU A 107 4.97 -8.57 8.58
C LEU A 107 5.73 -8.56 7.25
N ARG A 108 6.62 -9.53 7.06
CA ARG A 108 7.40 -9.67 5.83
C ARG A 108 7.17 -11.04 5.24
N PHE A 109 6.70 -11.06 4.01
CA PHE A 109 6.49 -12.26 3.21
C PHE A 109 7.60 -12.40 2.17
N ARG A 110 7.88 -13.64 1.79
CA ARG A 110 8.81 -13.99 0.73
C ARG A 110 8.15 -14.99 -0.19
N VAL A 111 7.93 -14.57 -1.41
CA VAL A 111 7.25 -15.36 -2.44
C VAL A 111 8.26 -15.67 -3.54
N PRO A 112 8.42 -16.91 -3.99
CA PRO A 112 9.25 -17.24 -5.15
C PRO A 112 8.76 -16.45 -6.37
N ALA A 113 9.69 -15.83 -7.10
CA ALA A 113 9.37 -15.16 -8.36
C ALA A 113 9.05 -16.17 -9.45
N GLU A 114 8.22 -15.78 -10.43
CA GLU A 114 7.83 -16.69 -11.52
C GLU A 114 9.01 -17.02 -12.44
N ASP A 115 9.81 -16.01 -12.79
CA ASP A 115 10.93 -16.13 -13.72
C ASP A 115 12.14 -16.89 -13.13
N ASP A 116 12.25 -16.92 -11.80
CA ASP A 116 13.37 -17.56 -11.10
C ASP A 116 12.93 -17.96 -9.68
N PRO A 117 12.65 -19.24 -9.43
CA PRO A 117 12.22 -19.73 -8.11
C PRO A 117 13.24 -19.50 -6.97
N GLU A 118 14.51 -19.30 -7.29
CA GLU A 118 15.54 -18.95 -6.29
C GLU A 118 15.52 -17.46 -5.91
N ALA A 119 14.96 -16.62 -6.79
CA ALA A 119 14.73 -15.22 -6.50
C ALA A 119 13.42 -15.06 -5.71
N GLN A 120 13.39 -14.08 -4.83
CA GLN A 120 12.26 -13.85 -3.95
C GLN A 120 11.70 -12.44 -4.08
N ILE A 121 10.42 -12.36 -4.36
CA ILE A 121 9.63 -11.15 -4.17
C ILE A 121 9.40 -10.95 -2.68
N ARG A 122 9.64 -9.75 -2.19
CA ARG A 122 9.52 -9.40 -0.78
C ARG A 122 8.37 -8.42 -0.59
N LEU A 123 7.30 -8.88 0.05
CA LEU A 123 6.22 -8.01 0.47
C LEU A 123 6.40 -7.63 1.94
N LYS A 124 6.43 -6.34 2.24
CA LYS A 124 6.39 -5.81 3.60
C LYS A 124 5.03 -5.15 3.84
N VAL A 125 4.37 -5.58 4.90
CA VAL A 125 3.20 -4.90 5.47
C VAL A 125 3.62 -4.26 6.76
N GLU A 126 3.55 -2.94 6.84
CA GLU A 126 3.90 -2.13 8.01
C GLU A 126 2.65 -1.46 8.58
N ILE A 127 2.42 -1.59 9.88
CA ILE A 127 1.23 -1.01 10.54
C ILE A 127 1.69 0.00 11.57
N ASN A 128 1.52 1.29 11.28
CA ASN A 128 1.77 2.35 12.26
C ASN A 128 0.67 2.32 13.33
N ILE A 129 1.09 2.28 14.59
CA ILE A 129 0.21 2.20 15.77
C ILE A 129 0.37 3.40 16.71
N SER A 130 1.18 4.38 16.34
CA SER A 130 1.45 5.58 17.15
C SER A 130 0.82 6.85 16.58
N GLU A 131 0.83 7.00 15.27
CA GLU A 131 0.22 8.15 14.56
C GLU A 131 -1.17 7.77 14.06
N ILE A 132 -2.09 7.53 15.00
CA ILE A 132 -3.44 7.01 14.71
C ILE A 132 -4.44 8.11 14.33
N GLU A 133 -4.13 9.36 14.61
CA GLU A 133 -5.01 10.50 14.32
C GLU A 133 -5.01 10.82 12.82
N ALA A 134 -6.17 11.23 12.32
CA ALA A 134 -6.34 11.84 11.02
C ALA A 134 -6.99 13.20 11.20
N PHE A 135 -6.56 14.18 10.43
CA PHE A 135 -7.07 15.54 10.47
C PHE A 135 -8.32 15.72 9.62
N ASP A 136 -8.39 14.96 8.51
CA ASP A 136 -9.53 14.95 7.60
C ASP A 136 -10.36 13.67 7.77
N PRO A 137 -11.64 13.70 7.41
CA PRO A 137 -12.44 12.49 7.30
C PRO A 137 -11.76 11.48 6.37
N PRO A 138 -11.82 10.17 6.68
CA PRO A 138 -11.19 9.16 5.84
C PRO A 138 -11.80 9.14 4.44
N ALA A 139 -10.95 9.09 3.43
CA ALA A 139 -11.38 8.83 2.07
C ALA A 139 -11.76 7.35 1.92
N SER A 140 -12.89 7.09 1.27
CA SER A 140 -13.36 5.74 0.94
C SER A 140 -13.26 5.55 -0.56
N ILE A 141 -12.27 4.79 -1.04
CA ILE A 141 -11.90 4.74 -2.44
C ILE A 141 -12.22 3.36 -3.01
N PRO A 142 -13.11 3.25 -4.01
CA PRO A 142 -13.37 1.98 -4.70
C PRO A 142 -12.08 1.46 -5.35
N TYR A 143 -11.80 0.18 -5.15
CA TYR A 143 -10.63 -0.47 -5.69
C TYR A 143 -10.98 -1.85 -6.24
N ALA A 144 -10.51 -2.19 -7.43
CA ALA A 144 -10.79 -3.46 -8.07
C ALA A 144 -9.55 -4.02 -8.78
N VAL A 145 -9.44 -5.33 -8.74
CA VAL A 145 -8.43 -6.10 -9.46
C VAL A 145 -9.15 -7.02 -10.44
N GLN A 146 -8.78 -6.95 -11.70
CA GLN A 146 -9.29 -7.81 -12.77
C GLN A 146 -8.13 -8.49 -13.47
N ASN A 147 -7.82 -9.69 -13.05
CA ASN A 147 -6.76 -10.51 -13.62
C ASN A 147 -7.18 -11.99 -13.56
N PRO A 148 -6.85 -12.85 -14.54
CA PRO A 148 -7.21 -14.27 -14.50
C PRO A 148 -6.68 -15.02 -13.27
N TRP A 149 -5.59 -14.55 -12.66
CA TRP A 149 -5.07 -15.12 -11.41
C TRP A 149 -5.90 -14.70 -10.19
N PHE A 150 -6.42 -13.48 -10.17
CA PHE A 150 -7.25 -12.96 -9.09
C PHE A 150 -8.20 -11.87 -9.58
N THR A 151 -9.46 -12.00 -9.23
CA THR A 151 -10.49 -10.98 -9.48
C THR A 151 -11.20 -10.68 -8.17
N GLY A 152 -11.27 -9.41 -7.81
CA GLY A 152 -11.94 -8.96 -6.59
C GLY A 152 -12.04 -7.45 -6.53
N SER A 153 -12.89 -6.97 -5.62
CA SER A 153 -13.09 -5.54 -5.37
C SER A 153 -13.30 -5.27 -3.89
N THR A 154 -12.98 -4.06 -3.48
CA THR A 154 -13.16 -3.57 -2.11
C THR A 154 -13.33 -2.05 -2.11
N THR A 155 -13.57 -1.49 -0.94
CA THR A 155 -13.43 -0.06 -0.67
C THR A 155 -12.27 0.15 0.28
N ILE A 156 -11.23 0.84 -0.19
CA ILE A 156 -10.04 1.13 0.61
C ILE A 156 -10.26 2.39 1.42
N ALA A 157 -10.12 2.29 2.74
CA ALA A 157 -10.05 3.44 3.62
C ALA A 157 -8.63 4.03 3.57
N SER A 158 -8.52 5.32 3.25
CA SER A 158 -7.26 6.06 3.15
C SER A 158 -7.38 7.44 3.78
N PHE A 159 -6.30 8.18 3.79
CA PHE A 159 -6.29 9.61 4.12
C PHE A 159 -6.65 10.44 2.89
N SER A 160 -6.96 11.74 3.09
CA SER A 160 -7.08 12.68 1.97
C SER A 160 -5.77 12.78 1.19
N ALA A 161 -5.82 13.22 -0.07
CA ALA A 161 -4.61 13.46 -0.85
C ALA A 161 -3.69 14.48 -0.17
N GLU A 162 -4.29 15.53 0.39
CA GLU A 162 -3.60 16.59 1.12
C GLU A 162 -2.84 16.06 2.34
N GLU A 163 -3.48 15.18 3.12
CA GLU A 163 -2.87 14.60 4.32
C GLU A 163 -1.75 13.62 3.99
N LEU A 164 -1.91 12.81 2.93
CA LEU A 164 -0.85 11.95 2.41
C LEU A 164 0.35 12.77 1.93
N LEU A 165 0.12 13.86 1.22
CA LEU A 165 1.18 14.74 0.70
C LEU A 165 1.85 15.55 1.81
N ALA A 166 1.12 15.99 2.84
CA ALA A 166 1.70 16.60 4.03
C ALA A 166 2.67 15.64 4.74
N THR A 167 2.28 14.35 4.83
CA THR A 167 3.18 13.30 5.34
C THR A 167 4.42 13.12 4.47
N LYS A 168 4.29 13.25 3.13
CA LYS A 168 5.42 13.20 2.19
C LYS A 168 6.34 14.41 2.33
N LEU A 169 5.79 15.59 2.52
CA LEU A 169 6.56 16.82 2.75
C LEU A 169 7.38 16.68 4.05
N ARG A 170 6.78 16.20 5.13
CA ARG A 170 7.49 15.90 6.38
C ARG A 170 8.60 14.86 6.17
N ALA A 171 8.32 13.79 5.44
CA ALA A 171 9.30 12.74 5.13
C ALA A 171 10.47 13.28 4.30
N LEU A 172 10.22 14.14 3.33
CA LEU A 172 11.27 14.79 2.51
C LEU A 172 12.25 15.58 3.40
N LEU A 173 11.75 16.35 4.34
CA LEU A 173 12.58 17.14 5.25
C LEU A 173 13.32 16.29 6.31
N GLN A 174 12.82 15.10 6.63
CA GLN A 174 13.41 14.23 7.65
C GLN A 174 14.44 13.24 7.11
N ARG A 175 14.34 12.82 5.87
CA ARG A 175 15.11 11.66 5.37
C ARG A 175 15.76 11.80 4.00
N ASP A 176 15.66 12.95 3.36
CA ASP A 176 16.31 13.26 2.08
C ASP A 176 16.17 12.15 1.00
N LYS A 177 14.95 11.63 0.81
CA LYS A 177 14.69 10.63 -0.21
C LYS A 177 14.09 11.26 -1.46
N GLY A 178 14.80 11.18 -2.60
CA GLY A 178 14.34 11.72 -3.88
C GLY A 178 12.94 11.29 -4.29
N ARG A 179 12.51 10.08 -3.89
CA ARG A 179 11.14 9.59 -4.14
C ARG A 179 10.04 10.42 -3.47
N ASP A 180 10.33 11.05 -2.33
CA ASP A 180 9.36 11.89 -1.62
C ASP A 180 9.17 13.23 -2.36
N LEU A 181 10.25 13.81 -2.90
CA LEU A 181 10.20 14.97 -3.78
C LEU A 181 9.47 14.64 -5.08
N PHE A 182 9.75 13.48 -5.68
CA PHE A 182 9.11 13.04 -6.91
C PHE A 182 7.59 12.89 -6.74
N ASP A 183 7.13 12.27 -5.65
CA ASP A 183 5.69 12.13 -5.35
C ASP A 183 5.02 13.51 -5.20
N LEU A 184 5.69 14.46 -4.55
CA LEU A 184 5.17 15.84 -4.38
C LEU A 184 5.10 16.61 -5.71
N ASP A 185 6.17 16.56 -6.50
CA ASP A 185 6.20 17.22 -7.83
C ASP A 185 5.12 16.65 -8.75
N HIS A 186 4.97 15.31 -8.76
CA HIS A 186 3.93 14.68 -9.55
C HIS A 186 2.53 15.10 -9.11
N ALA A 187 2.27 15.15 -7.80
CA ALA A 187 0.95 15.52 -7.27
C ALA A 187 0.53 16.92 -7.74
N LEU A 188 1.46 17.89 -7.80
CA LEU A 188 1.20 19.25 -8.29
C LEU A 188 0.75 19.27 -9.76
N ASN A 189 1.16 18.30 -10.56
CA ASN A 189 0.83 18.21 -11.98
C ASN A 189 -0.39 17.33 -12.25
N ALA A 190 -0.57 16.25 -11.47
CA ALA A 190 -1.58 15.22 -11.73
C ALA A 190 -2.90 15.45 -10.98
N LEU A 191 -2.92 16.28 -9.96
CA LEU A 191 -4.09 16.57 -9.12
C LEU A 191 -4.49 18.03 -9.24
N PRO A 192 -5.30 18.41 -10.25
CA PRO A 192 -5.63 19.83 -10.51
C PRO A 192 -6.45 20.49 -9.39
N ASP A 193 -7.19 19.69 -8.63
CA ASP A 193 -8.05 20.16 -7.53
C ASP A 193 -7.36 20.06 -6.15
N LEU A 194 -6.03 19.82 -6.11
CA LEU A 194 -5.27 19.70 -4.87
C LEU A 194 -5.23 21.03 -4.11
N ASP A 195 -5.69 21.00 -2.86
CA ASP A 195 -5.60 22.15 -1.95
C ASP A 195 -4.20 22.23 -1.32
N ILE A 196 -3.31 22.99 -1.95
CA ILE A 196 -1.92 23.19 -1.51
C ILE A 196 -1.86 23.87 -0.14
N GLU A 197 -2.76 24.82 0.14
CA GLU A 197 -2.81 25.51 1.44
C GLU A 197 -3.15 24.50 2.54
N ARG A 198 -4.07 23.56 2.24
CA ARG A 198 -4.40 22.47 3.16
C ARG A 198 -3.22 21.52 3.39
N VAL A 199 -2.46 21.16 2.33
CA VAL A 199 -1.22 20.35 2.48
C VAL A 199 -0.25 21.01 3.44
N VAL A 200 -0.03 22.34 3.29
CA VAL A 200 0.87 23.10 4.17
C VAL A 200 0.31 23.20 5.59
N ALA A 201 -1.00 23.36 5.76
CA ALA A 201 -1.63 23.43 7.08
C ALA A 201 -1.57 22.11 7.86
N LEU A 202 -1.51 20.97 7.15
CA LEU A 202 -1.40 19.63 7.71
C LEU A 202 0.06 19.18 7.96
N PHE A 203 1.03 19.91 7.45
CA PHE A 203 2.46 19.69 7.65
C PHE A 203 2.90 20.04 9.07
#